data_f326a1845001fff7a8bd162b79492dbc
#
_entry.id   f326a1845001fff7a8bd162b79492dbc
#
_cell.length_a   1.000
_cell.length_b   1.000
_cell.length_c   1.000
_cell.angle_alpha   90.00
_cell.angle_beta   90.00
_cell.angle_gamma   90.00
#
_symmetry.space_group_name_H-M   'P 1'
#
loop_
_entity.id
_entity.type
_entity.pdbx_description
1 polymer ?
#
loop_
_entity_poly.entity_id
_entity_poly.type
_entity_poly.pdbx_seq_one_letter_code
_entity_poly.pdbx_strand_id
1 'polypeptide(L)'
;MENENLFQAFSYPEPSGFGQLDLKENEKVILVTNDDGYLSKGIKCLVKSLRGLGRIIVCAPDSPRSGFSSSFTVHCPISLKRISDDGEVAVYSCSGTPVDCVKLAFHRFFHHRLPNLVVSGINHGGNDSICVMYSGTMGAVLEACVVGVPAVGFSLLDISNDADFSAAVAYTHSITKTILESPMPKGVALNVNIPKTLEIKGARVCRQGDGQWIKEFHYVEGDENTDEAVFQVTGEYFNLEPDAIDTDEYWLEHGYVSIVPTSVDYTHHCHIETFKYLEQ
;
A
#
# COMPACT_ATOMS: atom_id res chain seq x y z
N MET A 1 -2.49 -29.20 5.07
CA MET A 1 -1.03 -29.23 4.90
C MET A 1 -0.58 -27.82 5.15
N GLU A 2 0.10 -27.65 6.26
CA GLU A 2 0.49 -26.36 6.83
C GLU A 2 1.56 -25.69 5.98
N ASN A 3 1.45 -24.37 5.83
CA ASN A 3 2.29 -23.49 5.00
C ASN A 3 3.77 -23.41 5.44
N GLU A 4 4.24 -24.26 6.35
CA GLU A 4 5.60 -24.17 6.90
C GLU A 4 6.73 -24.50 5.91
N ASN A 5 6.44 -25.09 4.76
CA ASN A 5 7.49 -25.59 3.86
C ASN A 5 7.70 -24.77 2.57
N LEU A 6 6.88 -23.77 2.27
CA LEU A 6 7.02 -23.02 1.00
C LEU A 6 8.22 -22.07 0.99
N PHE A 7 8.65 -21.56 2.14
CA PHE A 7 9.79 -20.63 2.25
C PHE A 7 11.14 -21.31 2.50
N GLN A 8 11.15 -22.59 2.88
CA GLN A 8 12.40 -23.33 3.15
C GLN A 8 13.05 -23.94 1.89
N ALA A 9 12.35 -23.98 0.75
CA ALA A 9 12.78 -24.76 -0.40
C ALA A 9 13.95 -24.16 -1.23
N PHE A 10 14.32 -22.88 -1.03
CA PHE A 10 15.36 -22.23 -1.83
C PHE A 10 16.30 -21.41 -0.94
N SER A 11 17.34 -22.07 -0.40
CA SER A 11 18.44 -21.36 0.26
C SER A 11 19.53 -21.00 -0.74
N TYR A 12 19.57 -19.76 -1.18
CA TYR A 12 20.78 -19.21 -1.78
C TYR A 12 21.77 -18.83 -0.66
N PRO A 13 23.10 -18.97 -0.89
CA PRO A 13 24.08 -18.54 0.09
C PRO A 13 23.96 -17.02 0.31
N GLU A 14 23.54 -16.65 1.50
CA GLU A 14 23.41 -15.25 1.90
C GLU A 14 24.64 -14.79 2.69
N PRO A 15 25.01 -13.49 2.60
CA PRO A 15 26.10 -12.96 3.40
C PRO A 15 25.76 -13.14 4.89
N SER A 16 26.63 -13.81 5.63
CA SER A 16 26.49 -14.02 7.06
C SER A 16 26.43 -12.68 7.79
N GLY A 17 25.39 -12.46 8.58
CA GLY A 17 25.24 -11.31 9.47
C GLY A 17 24.52 -10.08 8.90
N PHE A 18 24.21 -10.01 7.60
CA PHE A 18 23.41 -8.90 7.08
C PHE A 18 21.93 -9.07 7.44
N GLY A 19 21.37 -8.09 8.18
CA GLY A 19 19.93 -7.96 8.40
C GLY A 19 19.28 -9.05 9.24
N GLN A 20 20.04 -9.87 10.01
CA GLN A 20 19.40 -10.70 11.03
C GLN A 20 18.70 -9.81 12.05
N LEU A 21 17.39 -9.98 12.15
CA LEU A 21 16.57 -9.34 13.15
C LEU A 21 16.32 -10.34 14.28
N ASP A 22 16.63 -9.93 15.50
CA ASP A 22 16.30 -10.71 16.70
C ASP A 22 14.80 -10.51 17.00
N LEU A 23 13.95 -11.36 16.38
CA LEU A 23 12.51 -11.35 16.57
C LEU A 23 12.15 -12.38 17.66
N LYS A 24 11.61 -11.90 18.77
CA LYS A 24 11.16 -12.77 19.86
C LYS A 24 9.94 -13.59 19.42
N GLU A 25 9.85 -14.84 19.84
CA GLU A 25 8.86 -15.83 19.38
C GLU A 25 7.40 -15.33 19.47
N ASN A 26 7.04 -14.62 20.54
CA ASN A 26 5.68 -14.12 20.79
C ASN A 26 5.52 -12.61 20.54
N GLU A 27 6.49 -11.95 19.92
CA GLU A 27 6.44 -10.54 19.63
C GLU A 27 5.56 -10.27 18.41
N LYS A 28 4.62 -9.32 18.51
CA LYS A 28 3.91 -8.82 17.33
C LYS A 28 4.89 -8.07 16.44
N VAL A 29 4.89 -8.36 15.14
CA VAL A 29 5.77 -7.70 14.16
C VAL A 29 4.93 -7.09 13.07
N ILE A 30 5.20 -5.82 12.77
CA ILE A 30 4.54 -5.03 11.75
C ILE A 30 5.57 -4.67 10.67
N LEU A 31 5.36 -5.09 9.44
CA LEU A 31 6.12 -4.62 8.30
C LEU A 31 5.49 -3.32 7.77
N VAL A 32 6.30 -2.29 7.62
CA VAL A 32 5.87 -0.96 7.13
C VAL A 32 6.57 -0.64 5.82
N THR A 33 5.82 -0.15 4.85
CA THR A 33 6.32 0.35 3.56
C THR A 33 5.53 1.56 3.09
N ASN A 34 5.85 2.10 1.91
CA ASN A 34 5.11 3.14 1.19
C ASN A 34 5.62 3.23 -0.26
N ASP A 35 5.09 4.17 -1.04
CA ASP A 35 5.60 4.52 -2.38
C ASP A 35 6.25 5.92 -2.45
N ASP A 36 6.10 6.75 -1.43
CA ASP A 36 6.76 8.08 -1.35
C ASP A 36 8.25 8.02 -0.95
N GLY A 37 8.73 6.83 -0.52
CA GLY A 37 10.09 6.62 -0.05
C GLY A 37 10.25 6.72 1.48
N TYR A 38 11.31 6.05 2.01
CA TYR A 38 11.54 5.90 3.46
C TYR A 38 11.78 7.22 4.21
N LEU A 39 12.12 8.31 3.51
CA LEU A 39 12.34 9.64 4.09
C LEU A 39 11.07 10.51 4.13
N SER A 40 9.98 10.08 3.49
CA SER A 40 8.76 10.88 3.39
C SER A 40 8.14 11.20 4.76
N LYS A 41 7.37 12.29 4.82
CA LYS A 41 6.65 12.69 6.04
C LYS A 41 5.61 11.66 6.45
N GLY A 42 4.89 11.10 5.45
CA GLY A 42 3.83 10.13 5.68
C GLY A 42 4.30 8.87 6.39
N ILE A 43 5.38 8.22 5.91
CA ILE A 43 5.89 7.00 6.56
C ILE A 43 6.44 7.28 7.97
N LYS A 44 7.04 8.44 8.20
CA LYS A 44 7.51 8.83 9.54
C LYS A 44 6.34 9.01 10.51
N CYS A 45 5.25 9.62 10.04
CA CYS A 45 4.01 9.75 10.82
C CYS A 45 3.37 8.37 11.09
N LEU A 46 3.35 7.50 10.09
CA LEU A 46 2.87 6.12 10.23
C LEU A 46 3.67 5.36 11.28
N VAL A 47 5.00 5.31 11.16
CA VAL A 47 5.86 4.64 12.13
C VAL A 47 5.63 5.19 13.55
N LYS A 48 5.52 6.52 13.70
CA LYS A 48 5.22 7.14 14.99
C LYS A 48 3.89 6.66 15.57
N SER A 49 2.86 6.52 14.73
CA SER A 49 1.53 6.06 15.17
C SER A 49 1.53 4.60 15.62
N LEU A 50 2.42 3.77 15.08
CA LEU A 50 2.48 2.33 15.34
C LEU A 50 3.36 1.93 16.53
N ARG A 51 4.16 2.86 17.07
CA ARG A 51 4.99 2.58 18.26
C ARG A 51 4.13 2.07 19.43
N GLY A 52 4.67 1.05 20.12
CA GLY A 52 3.97 0.37 21.21
C GLY A 52 3.01 -0.75 20.78
N LEU A 53 2.71 -0.91 19.47
CA LEU A 53 1.86 -2.00 18.98
C LEU A 53 2.64 -3.29 18.68
N GLY A 54 3.96 -3.22 18.58
CA GLY A 54 4.85 -4.34 18.30
C GLY A 54 6.19 -3.88 17.72
N ARG A 55 7.05 -4.84 17.35
CA ARG A 55 8.30 -4.59 16.62
C ARG A 55 7.97 -4.07 15.21
N ILE A 56 8.52 -2.94 14.82
CA ILE A 56 8.30 -2.33 13.52
C ILE A 56 9.52 -2.56 12.62
N ILE A 57 9.29 -3.08 11.43
CA ILE A 57 10.30 -3.23 10.39
C ILE A 57 9.86 -2.38 9.21
N VAL A 58 10.60 -1.31 8.94
CA VAL A 58 10.39 -0.48 7.77
C VAL A 58 11.27 -1.01 6.63
N CYS A 59 10.66 -1.38 5.52
CA CYS A 59 11.34 -1.64 4.26
C CYS A 59 10.63 -0.84 3.17
N ALA A 60 11.23 0.25 2.75
CA ALA A 60 10.59 1.22 1.86
C ALA A 60 11.55 1.71 0.76
N PRO A 61 11.01 2.20 -0.38
CA PRO A 61 11.81 2.69 -1.48
C PRO A 61 12.78 3.81 -1.06
N ASP A 62 13.94 3.85 -1.70
CA ASP A 62 14.95 4.90 -1.51
C ASP A 62 14.56 6.24 -2.13
N SER A 63 13.61 6.23 -3.05
CA SER A 63 13.08 7.37 -3.79
C SER A 63 11.59 7.18 -4.11
N PRO A 64 10.85 8.25 -4.42
CA PRO A 64 9.43 8.15 -4.76
C PRO A 64 9.16 7.22 -5.93
N ARG A 65 8.08 6.43 -5.83
CA ARG A 65 7.59 5.43 -6.80
C ARG A 65 6.09 5.60 -7.08
N SER A 66 5.60 6.84 -7.07
CA SER A 66 4.19 7.13 -7.35
C SER A 66 3.78 6.65 -8.75
N GLY A 67 2.58 6.09 -8.89
CA GLY A 67 2.06 5.58 -10.16
C GLY A 67 2.63 4.22 -10.60
N PHE A 68 3.47 3.56 -9.79
CA PHE A 68 4.03 2.24 -10.14
C PHE A 68 3.04 1.08 -9.90
N SER A 69 1.90 1.32 -9.29
CA SER A 69 0.89 0.29 -9.05
C SER A 69 1.48 -0.96 -8.36
N SER A 70 1.10 -2.14 -8.83
CA SER A 70 1.62 -3.43 -8.36
C SER A 70 2.87 -3.92 -9.12
N SER A 71 3.60 -3.02 -9.77
CA SER A 71 4.81 -3.40 -10.51
C SER A 71 5.93 -3.88 -9.59
N PHE A 72 6.71 -4.85 -10.06
CA PHE A 72 7.91 -5.34 -9.38
C PHE A 72 9.08 -5.48 -10.36
N THR A 73 10.30 -5.48 -9.85
CA THR A 73 11.53 -5.46 -10.63
C THR A 73 11.93 -6.88 -11.03
N VAL A 74 12.04 -7.14 -12.35
CA VAL A 74 12.39 -8.47 -12.89
C VAL A 74 13.83 -8.52 -13.46
N HIS A 75 14.31 -7.43 -14.04
CA HIS A 75 15.48 -7.48 -14.92
C HIS A 75 16.75 -6.83 -14.36
N CYS A 76 16.69 -6.22 -13.19
CA CYS A 76 17.86 -5.59 -12.57
C CYS A 76 17.97 -5.93 -11.07
N PRO A 77 19.19 -5.95 -10.53
CA PRO A 77 19.41 -6.15 -9.11
C PRO A 77 18.75 -5.06 -8.26
N ILE A 78 18.25 -5.46 -7.09
CA ILE A 78 17.67 -4.57 -6.08
C ILE A 78 18.63 -4.50 -4.90
N SER A 79 18.92 -3.29 -4.43
CA SER A 79 19.74 -3.06 -3.24
C SER A 79 18.87 -2.87 -2.00
N LEU A 80 19.34 -3.42 -0.88
CA LEU A 80 18.74 -3.24 0.44
C LEU A 80 19.81 -2.68 1.38
N LYS A 81 19.52 -1.57 2.04
CA LYS A 81 20.44 -0.91 2.96
C LYS A 81 19.80 -0.71 4.33
N ARG A 82 20.45 -1.20 5.39
CA ARG A 82 20.06 -0.88 6.77
C ARG A 82 20.40 0.57 7.06
N ILE A 83 19.42 1.34 7.51
CA ILE A 83 19.54 2.76 7.87
C ILE A 83 19.72 2.90 9.38
N SER A 84 18.84 2.27 10.18
CA SER A 84 18.86 2.34 11.64
C SER A 84 18.13 1.14 12.26
N ASP A 85 18.38 0.96 13.56
CA ASP A 85 17.61 0.06 14.41
C ASP A 85 17.73 0.54 15.86
N ASP A 86 16.63 0.90 16.49
CA ASP A 86 16.59 1.37 17.88
C ASP A 86 16.06 0.30 18.86
N GLY A 87 15.87 -0.94 18.38
CA GLY A 87 15.30 -2.04 19.16
C GLY A 87 13.78 -2.15 19.06
N GLU A 88 13.06 -1.07 18.77
CA GLU A 88 11.62 -1.06 18.48
C GLU A 88 11.34 -0.90 17.00
N VAL A 89 12.14 -0.09 16.29
CA VAL A 89 12.00 0.20 14.86
C VAL A 89 13.31 -0.06 14.15
N ALA A 90 13.30 -1.00 13.19
CA ALA A 90 14.37 -1.20 12.23
C ALA A 90 13.98 -0.57 10.88
N VAL A 91 14.87 0.22 10.29
CA VAL A 91 14.61 0.92 9.02
C VAL A 91 15.59 0.45 7.96
N TYR A 92 15.04 0.03 6.83
CA TYR A 92 15.76 -0.35 5.62
C TYR A 92 15.27 0.46 4.43
N SER A 93 16.18 0.93 3.59
CA SER A 93 15.87 1.49 2.27
C SER A 93 16.12 0.44 1.19
N CYS A 94 15.26 0.42 0.18
CA CYS A 94 15.30 -0.49 -0.96
C CYS A 94 15.30 0.30 -2.26
N SER A 95 16.09 -0.11 -3.27
CA SER A 95 16.08 0.56 -4.58
C SER A 95 14.92 0.13 -5.49
N GLY A 96 14.11 -0.83 -5.06
CA GLY A 96 12.98 -1.35 -5.80
C GLY A 96 11.66 -0.58 -5.60
N THR A 97 10.60 -1.17 -6.11
CA THR A 97 9.21 -0.68 -5.93
C THR A 97 8.67 -1.01 -4.53
N PRO A 98 7.50 -0.49 -4.13
CA PRO A 98 6.84 -0.91 -2.89
C PRO A 98 6.58 -2.42 -2.81
N VAL A 99 6.20 -3.05 -3.93
CA VAL A 99 6.02 -4.50 -4.03
C VAL A 99 7.34 -5.24 -3.81
N ASP A 100 8.43 -4.75 -4.40
CA ASP A 100 9.78 -5.31 -4.18
C ASP A 100 10.17 -5.22 -2.71
N CYS A 101 9.84 -4.12 -2.03
CA CYS A 101 10.12 -3.92 -0.61
C CYS A 101 9.45 -5.00 0.24
N VAL A 102 8.17 -5.32 -0.04
CA VAL A 102 7.43 -6.37 0.68
C VAL A 102 8.01 -7.75 0.38
N LYS A 103 8.22 -8.09 -0.91
CA LYS A 103 8.82 -9.37 -1.33
C LYS A 103 10.19 -9.59 -0.70
N LEU A 104 11.06 -8.58 -0.78
CA LEU A 104 12.40 -8.64 -0.25
C LEU A 104 12.42 -8.72 1.29
N ALA A 105 11.53 -7.99 1.96
CA ALA A 105 11.38 -8.08 3.40
C ALA A 105 10.92 -9.48 3.84
N PHE A 106 9.94 -10.08 3.15
CA PHE A 106 9.50 -11.45 3.43
C PHE A 106 10.63 -12.45 3.23
N HIS A 107 11.35 -12.36 2.12
CA HIS A 107 12.50 -13.20 1.85
C HIS A 107 13.62 -13.01 2.88
N ARG A 108 13.91 -11.76 3.31
CA ARG A 108 15.10 -11.45 4.09
C ARG A 108 14.91 -11.53 5.59
N PHE A 109 13.75 -11.11 6.10
CA PHE A 109 13.53 -10.95 7.54
C PHE A 109 12.59 -11.99 8.14
N PHE A 110 11.80 -12.68 7.31
CA PHE A 110 10.68 -13.48 7.76
C PHE A 110 10.79 -14.96 7.36
N HIS A 111 12.02 -15.54 7.35
CA HIS A 111 12.25 -16.93 6.96
C HIS A 111 11.49 -17.96 7.82
N HIS A 112 11.24 -17.67 9.08
CA HIS A 112 10.65 -18.62 10.04
C HIS A 112 9.22 -18.29 10.41
N ARG A 113 8.80 -17.04 10.23
CA ARG A 113 7.43 -16.61 10.47
C ARG A 113 7.13 -15.31 9.71
N LEU A 114 5.94 -15.19 9.18
CA LEU A 114 5.47 -13.95 8.55
C LEU A 114 5.19 -12.87 9.60
N PRO A 115 5.19 -11.58 9.23
CA PRO A 115 4.76 -10.51 10.12
C PRO A 115 3.28 -10.67 10.46
N ASN A 116 2.84 -10.10 11.57
CA ASN A 116 1.43 -10.11 11.96
C ASN A 116 0.58 -9.20 11.09
N LEU A 117 1.18 -8.17 10.48
CA LEU A 117 0.49 -7.19 9.65
C LEU A 117 1.48 -6.49 8.72
N VAL A 118 1.05 -6.19 7.51
CA VAL A 118 1.72 -5.23 6.62
C VAL A 118 0.91 -3.94 6.58
N VAL A 119 1.59 -2.82 6.77
CA VAL A 119 1.00 -1.48 6.72
C VAL A 119 1.75 -0.63 5.71
N SER A 120 1.02 -0.06 4.75
CA SER A 120 1.60 0.80 3.71
C SER A 120 1.08 2.23 3.84
N GLY A 121 1.97 3.22 3.71
CA GLY A 121 1.61 4.64 3.70
C GLY A 121 2.37 5.46 4.77
N ILE A 122 1.83 6.55 5.32
CA ILE A 122 0.58 7.21 4.86
C ILE A 122 0.87 7.92 3.54
N ASN A 123 0.15 7.57 2.49
CA ASN A 123 0.34 8.16 1.17
C ASN A 123 -0.04 9.65 1.15
N HIS A 124 0.71 10.46 0.41
CA HIS A 124 0.34 11.81 0.03
C HIS A 124 -0.59 11.79 -1.18
N GLY A 125 -1.87 12.02 -0.98
CA GLY A 125 -2.94 11.89 -1.96
C GLY A 125 -3.82 10.67 -1.71
N GLY A 126 -5.08 10.73 -2.17
CA GLY A 126 -6.05 9.65 -2.03
C GLY A 126 -5.75 8.47 -2.97
N ASN A 127 -6.18 7.30 -2.54
CA ASN A 127 -6.24 6.07 -3.32
C ASN A 127 -7.67 5.52 -3.35
N ASP A 128 -8.63 6.43 -3.25
CA ASP A 128 -10.06 6.18 -3.34
C ASP A 128 -10.49 5.91 -4.80
N SER A 129 -11.69 5.38 -4.98
CA SER A 129 -12.26 5.07 -6.27
C SER A 129 -11.27 4.31 -7.18
N ILE A 130 -11.19 4.66 -8.47
CA ILE A 130 -10.31 4.03 -9.45
C ILE A 130 -8.82 4.28 -9.18
N CYS A 131 -8.47 5.27 -8.35
CA CYS A 131 -7.07 5.57 -8.03
C CYS A 131 -6.34 4.39 -7.38
N VAL A 132 -7.06 3.48 -6.72
CA VAL A 132 -6.51 2.22 -6.16
C VAL A 132 -5.74 1.42 -7.21
N MET A 133 -6.14 1.44 -8.47
CA MET A 133 -5.52 0.70 -9.58
C MET A 133 -4.11 1.18 -9.90
N TYR A 134 -3.79 2.43 -9.62
CA TYR A 134 -2.50 3.06 -9.92
C TYR A 134 -1.59 3.18 -8.69
N SER A 135 -2.10 2.80 -7.53
CA SER A 135 -1.48 3.01 -6.22
C SER A 135 -0.34 2.04 -5.94
N GLY A 136 0.87 2.56 -5.73
CA GLY A 136 2.00 1.79 -5.20
C GLY A 136 1.80 1.41 -3.72
N THR A 137 1.15 2.27 -2.94
CA THR A 137 0.74 1.99 -1.55
C THR A 137 -0.12 0.74 -1.50
N MET A 138 -1.15 0.64 -2.34
CA MET A 138 -2.05 -0.52 -2.40
C MET A 138 -1.42 -1.73 -3.07
N GLY A 139 -0.54 -1.54 -4.05
CA GLY A 139 0.23 -2.63 -4.66
C GLY A 139 1.03 -3.43 -3.61
N ALA A 140 1.70 -2.74 -2.68
CA ALA A 140 2.41 -3.37 -1.57
C ALA A 140 1.47 -4.15 -0.62
N VAL A 141 0.30 -3.59 -0.33
CA VAL A 141 -0.72 -4.21 0.54
C VAL A 141 -1.30 -5.46 -0.11
N LEU A 142 -1.61 -5.41 -1.40
CA LEU A 142 -2.11 -6.55 -2.15
C LEU A 142 -1.07 -7.68 -2.24
N GLU A 143 0.22 -7.34 -2.42
CA GLU A 143 1.30 -8.34 -2.39
C GLU A 143 1.34 -9.10 -1.06
N ALA A 144 1.17 -8.41 0.07
CA ALA A 144 1.09 -9.06 1.37
C ALA A 144 -0.11 -10.02 1.46
N CYS A 145 -1.25 -9.62 0.91
CA CYS A 145 -2.45 -10.47 0.86
C CYS A 145 -2.28 -11.73 0.00
N VAL A 146 -1.53 -11.66 -1.10
CA VAL A 146 -1.19 -12.84 -1.93
C VAL A 146 -0.50 -13.91 -1.09
N VAL A 147 0.39 -13.49 -0.18
CA VAL A 147 1.12 -14.39 0.73
C VAL A 147 0.24 -14.82 1.92
N GLY A 148 -0.91 -14.19 2.13
CA GLY A 148 -1.84 -14.49 3.22
C GLY A 148 -1.58 -13.72 4.51
N VAL A 149 -0.82 -12.63 4.45
CA VAL A 149 -0.60 -11.71 5.57
C VAL A 149 -1.69 -10.66 5.60
N PRO A 150 -2.34 -10.38 6.74
CA PRO A 150 -3.23 -9.23 6.89
C PRO A 150 -2.55 -7.94 6.46
N ALA A 151 -3.25 -7.06 5.75
CA ALA A 151 -2.63 -5.84 5.25
C ALA A 151 -3.60 -4.67 5.13
N VAL A 152 -3.07 -3.45 5.33
CA VAL A 152 -3.81 -2.19 5.23
C VAL A 152 -2.96 -1.10 4.60
N GLY A 153 -3.56 -0.36 3.65
CA GLY A 153 -3.00 0.85 3.07
C GLY A 153 -3.70 2.09 3.64
N PHE A 154 -2.93 3.11 3.99
CA PHE A 154 -3.43 4.39 4.48
C PHE A 154 -3.04 5.51 3.53
N SER A 155 -3.99 6.37 3.20
CA SER A 155 -3.82 7.53 2.33
C SER A 155 -4.48 8.76 2.94
N LEU A 156 -3.83 9.91 2.83
CA LEU A 156 -4.38 11.19 3.22
C LEU A 156 -4.72 11.99 1.96
N LEU A 157 -5.95 12.48 1.83
CA LEU A 157 -6.43 13.28 0.68
C LEU A 157 -5.84 14.69 0.71
N ASP A 158 -4.54 14.79 0.87
CA ASP A 158 -3.79 16.05 0.81
C ASP A 158 -2.45 15.85 0.11
N ILE A 159 -2.30 16.45 -1.07
CA ILE A 159 -1.07 16.41 -1.88
C ILE A 159 -0.12 17.57 -1.59
N SER A 160 -0.46 18.46 -0.66
CA SER A 160 0.36 19.62 -0.36
C SER A 160 1.65 19.23 0.39
N ASN A 161 2.75 19.94 0.13
CA ASN A 161 4.03 19.69 0.79
C ASN A 161 3.97 19.89 2.31
N ASP A 162 3.05 20.70 2.79
CA ASP A 162 2.81 21.03 4.20
C ASP A 162 1.66 20.24 4.82
N ALA A 163 1.14 19.20 4.13
CA ALA A 163 0.04 18.35 4.60
C ALA A 163 0.12 18.02 6.10
N ASP A 164 -1.00 18.17 6.81
CA ASP A 164 -1.11 17.85 8.22
C ASP A 164 -1.60 16.42 8.44
N PHE A 165 -0.71 15.55 8.88
CA PHE A 165 -0.99 14.16 9.19
C PHE A 165 -1.57 13.92 10.59
N SER A 166 -1.82 14.95 11.41
CA SER A 166 -2.20 14.78 12.82
C SER A 166 -3.47 13.94 12.99
N ALA A 167 -4.51 14.23 12.22
CA ALA A 167 -5.75 13.45 12.24
C ALA A 167 -5.52 12.02 11.72
N ALA A 168 -4.71 11.85 10.66
CA ALA A 168 -4.39 10.55 10.10
C ALA A 168 -3.66 9.63 11.10
N VAL A 169 -2.74 10.17 11.91
CA VAL A 169 -2.01 9.43 12.95
C VAL A 169 -2.95 8.75 13.94
N ALA A 170 -4.02 9.42 14.37
CA ALA A 170 -4.99 8.85 15.30
C ALA A 170 -5.76 7.67 14.70
N TYR A 171 -6.22 7.81 13.45
CA TYR A 171 -6.95 6.75 12.74
C TYR A 171 -6.05 5.58 12.36
N THR A 172 -4.82 5.83 11.89
CA THR A 172 -3.86 4.75 11.59
C THR A 172 -3.55 3.93 12.83
N HIS A 173 -3.34 4.56 13.98
CA HIS A 173 -3.13 3.83 15.25
C HIS A 173 -4.34 2.95 15.61
N SER A 174 -5.53 3.55 15.66
CA SER A 174 -6.76 2.87 16.11
C SER A 174 -7.12 1.69 15.20
N ILE A 175 -7.11 1.90 13.87
CA ILE A 175 -7.43 0.86 12.88
C ILE A 175 -6.39 -0.27 12.93
N THR A 176 -5.09 0.06 12.95
CA THR A 176 -4.03 -0.93 13.03
C THR A 176 -4.12 -1.77 14.29
N LYS A 177 -4.36 -1.15 15.44
CA LYS A 177 -4.56 -1.86 16.70
C LYS A 177 -5.73 -2.85 16.61
N THR A 178 -6.86 -2.41 16.06
CA THR A 178 -8.05 -3.26 15.89
C THR A 178 -7.77 -4.45 14.99
N ILE A 179 -7.06 -4.24 13.85
CA ILE A 179 -6.68 -5.32 12.94
C ILE A 179 -5.76 -6.35 13.61
N LEU A 180 -4.79 -5.89 14.43
CA LEU A 180 -3.89 -6.77 15.18
C LEU A 180 -4.59 -7.61 16.25
N GLU A 181 -5.78 -7.23 16.68
CA GLU A 181 -6.60 -7.90 17.68
C GLU A 181 -7.76 -8.71 17.09
N SER A 182 -8.03 -8.56 15.80
CA SER A 182 -9.18 -9.17 15.12
C SER A 182 -8.73 -9.95 13.87
N PRO A 183 -9.31 -11.12 13.59
CA PRO A 183 -8.97 -11.86 12.39
C PRO A 183 -9.44 -11.12 11.13
N MET A 184 -8.60 -11.06 10.12
CA MET A 184 -8.97 -10.60 8.78
C MET A 184 -9.24 -11.79 7.86
N PRO A 185 -10.24 -11.69 6.95
CA PRO A 185 -10.44 -12.71 5.93
C PRO A 185 -9.21 -12.86 5.03
N LYS A 186 -8.87 -14.10 4.66
CA LYS A 186 -7.76 -14.37 3.76
C LYS A 186 -8.02 -13.77 2.38
N GLY A 187 -7.00 -13.15 1.78
CA GLY A 187 -7.09 -12.54 0.45
C GLY A 187 -7.80 -11.17 0.42
N VAL A 188 -8.09 -10.61 1.61
CA VAL A 188 -8.69 -9.27 1.73
C VAL A 188 -7.72 -8.33 2.41
N ALA A 189 -7.54 -7.17 1.81
CA ALA A 189 -6.83 -6.01 2.36
C ALA A 189 -7.80 -4.89 2.69
N LEU A 190 -7.35 -3.88 3.42
CA LEU A 190 -8.11 -2.65 3.62
C LEU A 190 -7.43 -1.48 2.91
N ASN A 191 -8.20 -0.77 2.08
CA ASN A 191 -7.85 0.53 1.54
C ASN A 191 -8.52 1.60 2.40
N VAL A 192 -7.71 2.36 3.14
CA VAL A 192 -8.18 3.36 4.09
C VAL A 192 -7.77 4.74 3.61
N ASN A 193 -8.76 5.57 3.29
CA ASN A 193 -8.55 6.94 2.87
C ASN A 193 -9.07 7.91 3.92
N ILE A 194 -8.29 8.95 4.20
CA ILE A 194 -8.51 9.92 5.27
C ILE A 194 -8.73 11.29 4.63
N PRO A 195 -9.89 11.96 4.87
CA PRO A 195 -10.20 13.22 4.23
C PRO A 195 -9.27 14.34 4.70
N LYS A 196 -9.06 15.33 3.83
CA LYS A 196 -8.32 16.56 4.15
C LYS A 196 -9.17 17.46 5.06
N THR A 197 -9.33 17.06 6.31
CA THR A 197 -9.99 17.87 7.35
C THR A 197 -9.47 17.48 8.72
N LEU A 198 -9.44 18.43 9.63
CA LEU A 198 -9.11 18.16 11.04
C LEU A 198 -10.34 17.71 11.85
N GLU A 199 -11.55 17.98 11.34
CA GLU A 199 -12.82 17.59 11.99
C GLU A 199 -13.40 16.33 11.34
N ILE A 200 -12.73 15.21 11.56
CA ILE A 200 -13.18 13.91 11.06
C ILE A 200 -14.36 13.41 11.90
N LYS A 201 -15.48 13.13 11.25
CA LYS A 201 -16.74 12.71 11.90
C LYS A 201 -16.78 11.24 12.31
N GLY A 202 -15.80 10.44 11.90
CA GLY A 202 -15.71 9.00 12.17
C GLY A 202 -15.21 8.22 10.96
N ALA A 203 -15.41 6.90 10.97
CA ALA A 203 -15.03 6.02 9.87
C ALA A 203 -16.24 5.26 9.33
N ARG A 204 -16.22 4.88 8.03
CA ARG A 204 -17.25 4.10 7.35
C ARG A 204 -16.62 2.99 6.51
N VAL A 205 -17.12 1.79 6.66
CA VAL A 205 -16.88 0.71 5.71
C VAL A 205 -17.82 0.93 4.53
N CYS A 206 -17.28 0.97 3.33
CA CYS A 206 -18.01 1.30 2.10
C CYS A 206 -17.44 0.54 0.92
N ARG A 207 -18.08 0.68 -0.24
CA ARG A 207 -17.55 0.17 -1.49
C ARG A 207 -16.67 1.23 -2.20
N GLN A 208 -15.84 0.76 -3.09
CA GLN A 208 -15.13 1.61 -4.05
C GLN A 208 -16.13 2.36 -4.94
N GLY A 209 -15.92 3.66 -5.17
CA GLY A 209 -16.65 4.46 -6.13
C GLY A 209 -16.26 4.14 -7.57
N ASP A 210 -17.16 4.40 -8.51
CA ASP A 210 -16.89 4.29 -9.94
C ASP A 210 -16.53 5.65 -10.51
N GLY A 211 -15.43 5.71 -11.25
CA GLY A 211 -14.93 6.96 -11.82
C GLY A 211 -13.87 6.73 -12.87
N GLN A 212 -13.47 7.82 -13.49
CA GLN A 212 -12.42 7.78 -14.52
C GLN A 212 -11.61 9.07 -14.54
N TRP A 213 -10.39 8.97 -15.01
CA TRP A 213 -9.59 10.13 -15.37
C TRP A 213 -9.94 10.57 -16.77
N ILE A 214 -10.05 11.89 -16.97
CA ILE A 214 -10.32 12.54 -18.27
C ILE A 214 -9.28 13.62 -18.51
N LYS A 215 -9.08 14.03 -19.76
CA LYS A 215 -8.08 15.05 -20.18
C LYS A 215 -6.66 14.72 -19.65
N GLU A 216 -6.30 13.45 -19.73
CA GLU A 216 -5.11 12.90 -19.05
C GLU A 216 -3.77 13.40 -19.63
N PHE A 217 -3.77 13.99 -20.83
CA PHE A 217 -2.54 14.45 -21.46
C PHE A 217 -2.66 15.90 -21.92
N HIS A 218 -1.62 16.66 -21.60
CA HIS A 218 -1.41 18.00 -22.11
C HIS A 218 -0.22 18.02 -23.07
N TYR A 219 -0.41 18.58 -24.27
CA TYR A 219 0.67 18.78 -25.23
C TYR A 219 1.62 19.86 -24.70
N VAL A 220 2.92 19.58 -24.69
CA VAL A 220 3.97 20.48 -24.21
C VAL A 220 4.72 21.09 -25.38
N GLU A 221 5.31 20.25 -26.24
CA GLU A 221 6.10 20.65 -27.40
C GLU A 221 6.20 19.53 -28.42
N GLY A 222 6.64 19.86 -29.65
CA GLY A 222 6.92 18.89 -30.68
C GLY A 222 7.86 19.45 -31.74
N ASP A 223 8.46 18.56 -32.53
CA ASP A 223 9.30 18.91 -33.68
C ASP A 223 8.70 18.27 -34.95
N GLU A 224 8.17 19.10 -35.82
CA GLU A 224 7.56 18.66 -37.09
C GLU A 224 8.56 17.99 -38.03
N ASN A 225 9.89 18.23 -37.86
CA ASN A 225 10.93 17.60 -38.68
C ASN A 225 11.25 16.18 -38.25
N THR A 226 11.01 15.83 -36.99
CA THR A 226 11.27 14.48 -36.42
C THR A 226 10.01 13.68 -36.21
N ASP A 227 8.83 14.26 -36.45
CA ASP A 227 7.51 13.66 -36.15
C ASP A 227 7.41 13.26 -34.65
N GLU A 228 7.99 14.09 -33.78
CA GLU A 228 8.07 13.86 -32.33
C GLU A 228 7.18 14.87 -31.60
N ALA A 229 6.45 14.39 -30.59
CA ALA A 229 5.62 15.23 -29.72
C ALA A 229 5.78 14.81 -28.26
N VAL A 230 5.87 15.79 -27.37
CA VAL A 230 6.01 15.61 -25.93
C VAL A 230 4.70 15.94 -25.24
N PHE A 231 4.24 15.04 -24.41
CA PHE A 231 3.03 15.20 -23.61
C PHE A 231 3.35 15.09 -22.13
N GLN A 232 2.65 15.86 -21.34
CA GLN A 232 2.67 15.74 -19.88
C GLN A 232 1.38 15.10 -19.40
N VAL A 233 1.51 14.14 -18.49
CA VAL A 233 0.35 13.58 -17.80
C VAL A 233 -0.24 14.65 -16.89
N THR A 234 -1.53 14.87 -17.03
CA THR A 234 -2.38 15.74 -16.21
C THR A 234 -3.58 14.92 -15.77
N GLY A 235 -4.76 15.46 -15.83
CA GLY A 235 -6.00 14.74 -15.66
C GLY A 235 -6.92 15.43 -14.67
N GLU A 236 -8.18 15.25 -14.94
CA GLU A 236 -9.27 15.61 -14.04
C GLU A 236 -10.00 14.32 -13.70
N TYR A 237 -10.22 14.08 -12.40
CA TYR A 237 -11.04 12.95 -11.99
C TYR A 237 -12.51 13.26 -12.23
N PHE A 238 -13.25 12.29 -12.77
CA PHE A 238 -14.68 12.39 -13.04
C PHE A 238 -15.42 11.23 -12.36
N ASN A 239 -16.27 11.56 -11.38
CA ASN A 239 -17.14 10.61 -10.70
C ASN A 239 -18.28 10.19 -11.64
N LEU A 240 -18.45 8.88 -11.89
CA LEU A 240 -19.49 8.33 -12.77
C LEU A 240 -20.81 8.04 -12.04
N GLU A 241 -20.82 8.11 -10.70
CA GLU A 241 -21.99 7.83 -9.87
C GLU A 241 -22.19 8.90 -8.77
N PRO A 242 -22.33 10.19 -9.14
CA PRO A 242 -22.36 11.31 -8.18
C PRO A 242 -23.51 11.26 -7.18
N ASP A 243 -24.58 10.51 -7.47
CA ASP A 243 -25.73 10.33 -6.59
C ASP A 243 -25.60 9.12 -5.63
N ALA A 244 -24.53 8.33 -5.76
CA ALA A 244 -24.30 7.18 -4.87
C ALA A 244 -23.88 7.64 -3.47
N ILE A 245 -24.50 7.06 -2.44
CA ILE A 245 -24.29 7.44 -1.03
C ILE A 245 -23.53 6.37 -0.21
N ASP A 246 -23.04 5.34 -0.86
CA ASP A 246 -22.38 4.18 -0.25
C ASP A 246 -20.94 3.99 -0.69
N THR A 247 -20.37 4.96 -1.44
CA THR A 247 -19.01 4.95 -1.98
C THR A 247 -18.00 5.59 -1.02
N ASP A 248 -16.73 5.28 -1.24
CA ASP A 248 -15.60 5.90 -0.55
C ASP A 248 -15.55 7.41 -0.79
N GLU A 249 -15.76 7.86 -2.03
CA GLU A 249 -15.81 9.29 -2.37
C GLU A 249 -16.91 10.03 -1.60
N TYR A 250 -18.14 9.47 -1.57
CA TYR A 250 -19.24 10.07 -0.83
C TYR A 250 -18.87 10.29 0.64
N TRP A 251 -18.32 9.28 1.30
CA TRP A 251 -17.99 9.39 2.72
C TRP A 251 -16.81 10.33 2.98
N LEU A 252 -15.82 10.35 2.09
CA LEU A 252 -14.69 11.28 2.17
C LEU A 252 -15.14 12.74 2.05
N GLU A 253 -15.99 13.06 1.07
CA GLU A 253 -16.59 14.38 0.91
C GLU A 253 -17.41 14.82 2.11
N HIS A 254 -18.04 13.87 2.81
CA HIS A 254 -18.81 14.15 4.01
C HIS A 254 -17.98 14.18 5.31
N GLY A 255 -16.65 14.10 5.20
CA GLY A 255 -15.71 14.23 6.32
C GLY A 255 -15.54 12.95 7.15
N TYR A 256 -15.77 11.79 6.57
CA TYR A 256 -15.50 10.50 7.19
C TYR A 256 -14.26 9.83 6.59
N VAL A 257 -13.56 9.04 7.38
CA VAL A 257 -12.57 8.10 6.87
C VAL A 257 -13.31 6.99 6.13
N SER A 258 -12.91 6.70 4.90
CA SER A 258 -13.41 5.55 4.14
C SER A 258 -12.54 4.31 4.39
N ILE A 259 -13.17 3.15 4.51
CA ILE A 259 -12.52 1.84 4.65
C ILE A 259 -13.13 0.91 3.62
N VAL A 260 -12.37 0.59 2.56
CA VAL A 260 -12.81 -0.28 1.48
C VAL A 260 -12.10 -1.63 1.58
N PRO A 261 -12.83 -2.74 1.83
CA PRO A 261 -12.28 -4.08 1.68
C PRO A 261 -11.90 -4.35 0.23
N THR A 262 -10.61 -4.62 -0.03
CA THR A 262 -10.05 -4.80 -1.37
C THR A 262 -9.53 -6.22 -1.52
N SER A 263 -9.86 -6.90 -2.62
CA SER A 263 -9.49 -8.31 -2.86
C SER A 263 -8.32 -8.42 -3.85
N VAL A 264 -7.52 -9.47 -3.68
CA VAL A 264 -6.52 -9.90 -4.67
C VAL A 264 -7.12 -10.74 -5.80
N ASP A 265 -8.36 -11.18 -5.65
CA ASP A 265 -9.09 -11.89 -6.69
C ASP A 265 -9.86 -10.87 -7.57
N TYR A 266 -9.38 -10.68 -8.79
CA TYR A 266 -10.01 -9.80 -9.78
C TYR A 266 -11.13 -10.49 -10.58
N THR A 267 -11.49 -11.73 -10.27
CA THR A 267 -12.54 -12.45 -10.95
C THR A 267 -13.91 -11.82 -10.66
N HIS A 268 -14.63 -11.41 -11.69
CA HIS A 268 -16.00 -10.97 -11.55
C HIS A 268 -16.95 -12.19 -11.46
N HIS A 269 -17.00 -12.81 -10.28
CA HIS A 269 -17.63 -14.11 -10.03
C HIS A 269 -19.08 -14.23 -10.54
N CYS A 270 -19.90 -13.19 -10.40
CA CYS A 270 -21.29 -13.22 -10.85
C CYS A 270 -21.46 -13.22 -12.38
N HIS A 271 -20.40 -12.98 -13.15
CA HIS A 271 -20.44 -13.00 -14.62
C HIS A 271 -19.74 -14.21 -15.24
N ILE A 272 -19.22 -15.15 -14.46
CA ILE A 272 -18.60 -16.36 -15.01
C ILE A 272 -19.59 -17.10 -15.94
N GLU A 273 -20.81 -17.33 -15.47
CA GLU A 273 -21.85 -18.02 -16.28
C GLU A 273 -22.22 -17.25 -17.54
N THR A 274 -22.15 -15.91 -17.52
CA THR A 274 -22.45 -15.05 -18.67
C THR A 274 -21.52 -15.31 -19.85
N PHE A 275 -20.27 -15.74 -19.58
CA PHE A 275 -19.25 -15.93 -20.61
C PHE A 275 -19.03 -17.40 -21.00
N LYS A 276 -19.80 -18.36 -20.45
CA LYS A 276 -19.66 -19.79 -20.79
C LYS A 276 -19.90 -20.11 -22.25
N TYR A 277 -20.56 -19.23 -23.01
CA TYR A 277 -20.69 -19.41 -24.48
C TYR A 277 -19.35 -19.37 -25.22
N LEU A 278 -18.26 -18.98 -24.58
CA LEU A 278 -16.90 -19.01 -25.14
C LEU A 278 -16.21 -20.37 -24.97
N GLU A 279 -16.78 -21.29 -24.20
CA GLU A 279 -16.26 -22.65 -24.04
C GLU A 279 -16.53 -23.42 -25.36
N GLN A 280 -15.45 -23.98 -25.99
CA GLN A 280 -15.51 -24.73 -27.23
C GLN A 280 -15.28 -26.22 -26.99
#